data_746965af5cd6bc5c4a8d7d2bb320e9aa
#
_entry.id   746965af5cd6bc5c4a8d7d2bb320e9aa
#
_cell.length_a   1.000
_cell.length_b   1.000
_cell.length_c   1.000
_cell.angle_alpha   90.00
_cell.angle_beta   90.00
_cell.angle_gamma   90.00
#
_symmetry.space_group_name_H-M   'P 1'
#
loop_
_entity.id
_entity.type
_entity.pdbx_description
1 polymer ?
#
loop_
_entity_poly.entity_id
_entity_poly.type
_entity_poly.pdbx_seq_one_letter_code
_entity_poly.pdbx_strand_id
1 'polypeptide(L)'
;MKAMGKDPSVDIDLLWKMYQNDKSPEIREQIVEQYLSLVNIIAGRIAISLPAHVDRDDLISSGFFGLLDAIERYDPLRGNKFETYAGVRIRGSILDYLRSKDWIPVSLRQKIRKYEQAVSELEAKL
;
A
#
# COMPACT_ATOMS: atom_id res chain seq x y z
N MET A 1 -17.17 -17.27 -3.29
CA MET A 1 -16.53 -16.33 -2.35
C MET A 1 -16.25 -15.02 -3.05
N LYS A 2 -16.67 -13.93 -2.46
CA LYS A 2 -16.46 -12.62 -3.04
C LYS A 2 -14.98 -12.25 -2.91
N ALA A 3 -14.34 -11.90 -4.03
CA ALA A 3 -12.94 -11.48 -3.98
C ALA A 3 -12.81 -10.20 -3.15
N MET A 4 -11.80 -10.16 -2.28
CA MET A 4 -11.44 -8.93 -1.61
C MET A 4 -10.86 -7.98 -2.64
N GLY A 5 -11.34 -6.75 -2.69
CA GLY A 5 -10.79 -5.76 -3.57
C GLY A 5 -11.87 -4.99 -4.33
N LYS A 6 -11.48 -4.52 -5.48
CA LYS A 6 -12.25 -3.53 -6.22
C LYS A 6 -13.60 -4.07 -6.66
N ASP A 7 -14.67 -3.41 -6.23
CA ASP A 7 -16.02 -3.66 -6.67
C ASP A 7 -16.34 -2.70 -7.81
N PRO A 8 -16.58 -3.19 -9.04
CA PRO A 8 -16.84 -2.31 -10.17
C PRO A 8 -18.15 -1.54 -10.09
N SER A 9 -19.05 -1.95 -9.18
CA SER A 9 -20.30 -1.21 -8.98
C SER A 9 -20.12 0.06 -8.15
N VAL A 10 -18.95 0.22 -7.49
CA VAL A 10 -18.66 1.36 -6.63
C VAL A 10 -17.97 2.46 -7.43
N ASP A 11 -18.49 3.67 -7.33
CA ASP A 11 -17.84 4.85 -7.91
C ASP A 11 -16.77 5.35 -6.95
N ILE A 12 -15.52 4.99 -7.23
CA ILE A 12 -14.40 5.35 -6.35
C ILE A 12 -14.14 6.86 -6.34
N ASP A 13 -14.36 7.53 -7.45
CA ASP A 13 -14.18 8.98 -7.50
C ASP A 13 -15.18 9.69 -6.60
N LEU A 14 -16.41 9.19 -6.56
CA LEU A 14 -17.42 9.72 -5.66
C LEU A 14 -17.06 9.49 -4.20
N LEU A 15 -16.53 8.29 -3.87
CA LEU A 15 -16.07 8.00 -2.51
C LEU A 15 -14.97 8.98 -2.06
N TRP A 16 -14.02 9.27 -2.94
CA TRP A 16 -12.97 10.23 -2.64
C TRP A 16 -13.51 11.64 -2.41
N LYS A 17 -14.48 12.07 -3.22
CA LYS A 17 -15.12 13.37 -3.03
C LYS A 17 -15.85 13.44 -1.69
N MET A 18 -16.58 12.39 -1.36
CA MET A 18 -17.29 12.31 -0.08
C MET A 18 -16.32 12.35 1.09
N TYR A 19 -15.20 11.65 0.96
CA TYR A 19 -14.18 11.61 2.00
C TYR A 19 -13.46 12.96 2.18
N GLN A 20 -13.30 13.73 1.11
CA GLN A 20 -12.73 15.09 1.21
C GLN A 20 -13.62 16.03 2.00
N ASN A 21 -14.95 15.88 1.86
CA ASN A 21 -15.91 16.73 2.55
C ASN A 21 -16.14 16.29 3.99
N ASP A 22 -16.16 14.98 4.22
CA ASP A 22 -16.42 14.40 5.53
C ASP A 22 -15.52 13.20 5.72
N LYS A 23 -14.49 13.34 6.53
CA LYS A 23 -13.51 12.30 6.83
C LYS A 23 -14.11 11.21 7.72
N SER A 24 -15.28 10.70 7.36
CA SER A 24 -15.99 9.72 8.18
C SER A 24 -15.29 8.36 8.13
N PRO A 25 -15.28 7.63 9.27
CA PRO A 25 -14.72 6.27 9.29
C PRO A 25 -15.43 5.31 8.35
N GLU A 26 -16.72 5.50 8.12
CA GLU A 26 -17.53 4.64 7.25
C GLU A 26 -17.09 4.78 5.79
N ILE A 27 -16.87 6.01 5.33
CA ILE A 27 -16.41 6.26 3.96
C ILE A 27 -14.97 5.76 3.80
N ARG A 28 -14.13 5.98 4.80
CA ARG A 28 -12.75 5.48 4.80
C ARG A 28 -12.72 3.96 4.66
N GLU A 29 -13.57 3.25 5.39
CA GLU A 29 -13.65 1.79 5.31
C GLU A 29 -14.04 1.33 3.90
N GLN A 30 -14.97 2.01 3.26
CA GLN A 30 -15.36 1.70 1.89
C GLN A 30 -14.20 1.89 0.91
N ILE A 31 -13.40 2.95 1.10
CA ILE A 31 -12.21 3.17 0.28
C ILE A 31 -11.19 2.05 0.52
N VAL A 32 -10.95 1.69 1.78
CA VAL A 32 -10.03 0.60 2.13
C VAL A 32 -10.43 -0.69 1.41
N GLU A 33 -11.70 -1.04 1.41
CA GLU A 33 -12.20 -2.25 0.77
C GLU A 33 -11.90 -2.29 -0.73
N GLN A 34 -11.91 -1.15 -1.40
CA GLN A 34 -11.61 -1.08 -2.82
C GLN A 34 -10.14 -1.40 -3.14
N TYR A 35 -9.25 -1.28 -2.17
CA TYR A 35 -7.80 -1.42 -2.40
C TYR A 35 -7.14 -2.56 -1.63
N LEU A 36 -7.92 -3.41 -0.93
CA LEU A 36 -7.34 -4.54 -0.20
C LEU A 36 -6.59 -5.51 -1.11
N SER A 37 -7.08 -5.74 -2.33
CA SER A 37 -6.41 -6.62 -3.28
C SER A 37 -5.02 -6.13 -3.65
N LEU A 38 -4.82 -4.82 -3.67
CA LEU A 38 -3.51 -4.23 -3.95
C LEU A 38 -2.49 -4.62 -2.88
N VAL A 39 -2.90 -4.61 -1.61
CA VAL A 39 -2.05 -5.06 -0.51
C VAL A 39 -1.65 -6.52 -0.69
N ASN A 40 -2.61 -7.38 -1.00
CA ASN A 40 -2.36 -8.82 -1.20
C ASN A 40 -1.39 -9.07 -2.36
N ILE A 41 -1.55 -8.36 -3.46
CA ILE A 41 -0.68 -8.50 -4.63
C ILE A 41 0.76 -8.10 -4.29
N ILE A 42 0.93 -6.96 -3.65
CA ILE A 42 2.26 -6.45 -3.31
C ILE A 42 2.94 -7.37 -2.28
N ALA A 43 2.22 -7.77 -1.23
CA ALA A 43 2.75 -8.70 -0.23
C ALA A 43 3.16 -10.03 -0.86
N GLY A 44 2.33 -10.55 -1.77
CA GLY A 44 2.63 -11.80 -2.47
C GLY A 44 3.89 -11.73 -3.32
N ARG A 45 4.11 -10.61 -4.01
CA ARG A 45 5.31 -10.41 -4.82
C ARG A 45 6.56 -10.34 -3.97
N ILE A 46 6.50 -9.65 -2.84
CA ILE A 46 7.63 -9.56 -1.92
C ILE A 46 7.92 -10.92 -1.30
N ALA A 47 6.89 -11.68 -0.95
CA ALA A 47 7.04 -13.00 -0.32
C ALA A 47 7.84 -13.98 -1.18
N ILE A 48 7.78 -13.86 -2.51
CA ILE A 48 8.52 -14.73 -3.42
C ILE A 48 10.03 -14.68 -3.15
N SER A 49 10.55 -13.52 -2.76
CA SER A 49 11.98 -13.30 -2.52
C SER A 49 12.43 -13.64 -1.10
N LEU A 50 11.51 -14.12 -0.25
CA LEU A 50 11.77 -14.31 1.17
C LEU A 50 11.85 -15.79 1.54
N PRO A 51 12.52 -16.13 2.67
CA PRO A 51 12.51 -17.49 3.19
C PRO A 51 11.09 -17.97 3.50
N ALA A 52 10.89 -19.30 3.38
CA ALA A 52 9.55 -19.90 3.57
C ALA A 52 8.99 -19.69 4.99
N HIS A 53 9.83 -19.45 5.98
CA HIS A 53 9.38 -19.25 7.35
C HIS A 53 8.76 -17.87 7.61
N VAL A 54 8.90 -16.95 6.67
CA VAL A 54 8.29 -15.62 6.79
C VAL A 54 6.80 -15.74 6.47
N ASP A 55 5.97 -15.36 7.42
CA ASP A 55 4.52 -15.48 7.27
C ASP A 55 4.00 -14.37 6.35
N ARG A 56 3.33 -14.78 5.27
CA ARG A 56 2.72 -13.85 4.33
C ARG A 56 1.67 -12.96 5.00
N ASP A 57 0.95 -13.49 6.00
CA ASP A 57 -0.07 -12.71 6.70
C ASP A 57 0.55 -11.53 7.46
N ASP A 58 1.76 -11.68 7.98
CA ASP A 58 2.48 -10.58 8.61
C ASP A 58 2.81 -9.48 7.60
N LEU A 59 3.15 -9.86 6.37
CA LEU A 59 3.40 -8.90 5.31
C LEU A 59 2.13 -8.17 4.91
N ILE A 60 1.02 -8.88 4.82
CA ILE A 60 -0.28 -8.30 4.50
C ILE A 60 -0.68 -7.29 5.59
N SER A 61 -0.54 -7.65 6.85
CA SER A 61 -0.84 -6.74 7.97
C SER A 61 0.00 -5.48 7.92
N SER A 62 1.29 -5.63 7.64
CA SER A 62 2.20 -4.49 7.53
C SER A 62 1.83 -3.60 6.34
N GLY A 63 1.50 -4.22 5.21
CA GLY A 63 1.07 -3.49 4.01
C GLY A 63 -0.25 -2.75 4.22
N PHE A 64 -1.14 -3.34 5.00
CA PHE A 64 -2.40 -2.70 5.33
C PHE A 64 -2.19 -1.36 6.04
N PHE A 65 -1.25 -1.28 6.96
CA PHE A 65 -0.91 0.00 7.60
C PHE A 65 -0.42 1.02 6.58
N GLY A 66 0.35 0.57 5.59
CA GLY A 66 0.78 1.44 4.48
C GLY A 66 -0.39 1.95 3.67
N LEU A 67 -1.40 1.11 3.43
CA LEU A 67 -2.62 1.52 2.74
C LEU A 67 -3.39 2.58 3.53
N LEU A 68 -3.57 2.38 4.84
CA LEU A 68 -4.24 3.35 5.69
C LEU A 68 -3.52 4.70 5.68
N ASP A 69 -2.20 4.67 5.77
CA ASP A 69 -1.39 5.89 5.72
C ASP A 69 -1.55 6.59 4.36
N ALA A 70 -1.57 5.83 3.28
CA ALA A 70 -1.78 6.39 1.94
C ALA A 70 -3.14 7.08 1.82
N ILE A 71 -4.19 6.48 2.34
CA ILE A 71 -5.54 7.07 2.30
C ILE A 71 -5.57 8.40 3.05
N GLU A 72 -4.91 8.46 4.20
CA GLU A 72 -4.88 9.69 5.01
C GLU A 72 -4.11 10.83 4.32
N ARG A 73 -3.06 10.50 3.57
CA ARG A 73 -2.16 11.48 2.97
C ARG A 73 -2.47 11.82 1.52
N TYR A 74 -3.29 11.02 0.86
CA TYR A 74 -3.54 11.22 -0.56
C TYR A 74 -4.33 12.50 -0.82
N ASP A 75 -3.85 13.26 -1.81
CA ASP A 75 -4.54 14.44 -2.30
C ASP A 75 -4.92 14.22 -3.76
N PRO A 76 -6.23 14.03 -4.06
CA PRO A 76 -6.68 13.81 -5.43
C PRO A 76 -6.37 14.96 -6.38
N LEU A 77 -6.12 16.16 -5.85
CA LEU A 77 -5.86 17.34 -6.66
C LEU A 77 -4.43 17.40 -7.19
N ARG A 78 -3.55 16.52 -6.73
CA ARG A 78 -2.14 16.51 -7.17
C ARG A 78 -1.91 15.80 -8.49
N GLY A 79 -2.94 15.18 -9.07
CA GLY A 79 -2.88 14.64 -10.41
C GLY A 79 -2.28 13.25 -10.56
N ASN A 80 -1.72 12.66 -9.52
CA ASN A 80 -1.24 11.28 -9.56
C ASN A 80 -2.33 10.30 -9.11
N LYS A 81 -2.28 9.09 -9.66
CA LYS A 81 -3.26 8.05 -9.32
C LYS A 81 -3.04 7.54 -7.91
N PHE A 82 -4.13 7.30 -7.20
CA PHE A 82 -4.03 6.76 -5.85
C PHE A 82 -3.30 5.42 -5.82
N GLU A 83 -3.58 4.52 -6.77
CA GLU A 83 -2.95 3.19 -6.81
C GLU A 83 -1.43 3.27 -6.88
N THR A 84 -0.89 4.21 -7.64
CA THR A 84 0.56 4.44 -7.73
C THR A 84 1.12 4.90 -6.40
N TYR A 85 0.50 5.89 -5.81
CA TYR A 85 0.91 6.41 -4.51
C TYR A 85 0.80 5.35 -3.41
N ALA A 86 -0.34 4.66 -3.35
CA ALA A 86 -0.57 3.62 -2.36
C ALA A 86 0.41 2.46 -2.50
N GLY A 87 0.71 2.04 -3.74
CA GLY A 87 1.68 0.98 -3.97
C GLY A 87 3.04 1.28 -3.36
N VAL A 88 3.50 2.52 -3.47
CA VAL A 88 4.75 2.98 -2.87
C VAL A 88 4.67 2.89 -1.34
N ARG A 89 3.58 3.35 -0.74
CA ARG A 89 3.43 3.36 0.71
C ARG A 89 3.27 1.95 1.28
N ILE A 90 2.51 1.10 0.61
CA ILE A 90 2.30 -0.30 1.02
C ILE A 90 3.63 -1.05 1.01
N ARG A 91 4.38 -0.95 -0.09
CA ARG A 91 5.67 -1.63 -0.22
C ARG A 91 6.66 -1.13 0.82
N GLY A 92 6.71 0.18 1.04
CA GLY A 92 7.57 0.77 2.05
C GLY A 92 7.26 0.25 3.46
N SER A 93 6.00 0.13 3.80
CA SER A 93 5.56 -0.37 5.10
C SER A 93 5.98 -1.84 5.31
N ILE A 94 5.84 -2.68 4.28
CA ILE A 94 6.26 -4.08 4.33
C ILE A 94 7.78 -4.18 4.48
N LEU A 95 8.53 -3.40 3.71
CA LEU A 95 9.99 -3.42 3.79
C LEU A 95 10.50 -2.93 5.14
N ASP A 96 9.84 -1.94 5.74
CA ASP A 96 10.18 -1.48 7.08
C ASP A 96 9.97 -2.60 8.11
N TYR A 97 8.87 -3.34 7.99
CA TYR A 97 8.60 -4.48 8.86
C TYR A 97 9.70 -5.54 8.74
N LEU A 98 10.08 -5.91 7.51
CA LEU A 98 11.13 -6.89 7.27
C LEU A 98 12.46 -6.43 7.84
N ARG A 99 12.76 -5.16 7.69
CA ARG A 99 13.99 -4.56 8.22
C ARG A 99 14.03 -4.63 9.74
N SER A 100 12.91 -4.39 10.38
CA SER A 100 12.79 -4.47 11.84
C SER A 100 13.04 -5.87 12.37
N LYS A 101 12.79 -6.90 11.55
CA LYS A 101 13.00 -8.31 11.89
C LYS A 101 14.34 -8.84 11.41
N ASP A 102 15.12 -8.01 10.72
CA ASP A 102 16.40 -8.41 10.13
C ASP A 102 16.27 -9.60 9.17
N TRP A 103 15.18 -9.68 8.44
CA TRP A 103 14.85 -10.77 7.53
C TRP A 103 15.22 -10.47 6.07
N ILE A 104 16.08 -9.50 5.83
CA ILE A 104 16.38 -9.03 4.48
C ILE A 104 17.71 -9.60 4.01
N PRO A 105 17.72 -10.48 2.96
CA PRO A 105 18.97 -10.92 2.34
C PRO A 105 19.73 -9.74 1.74
N VAL A 106 21.06 -9.88 1.62
CA VAL A 106 21.93 -8.82 1.07
C VAL A 106 21.46 -8.38 -0.32
N SER A 107 21.09 -9.34 -1.18
CA SER A 107 20.59 -9.03 -2.53
C SER A 107 19.32 -8.18 -2.50
N LEU A 108 18.44 -8.45 -1.54
CA LEU A 108 17.22 -7.69 -1.39
C LEU A 108 17.50 -6.31 -0.82
N ARG A 109 18.51 -6.15 0.05
CA ARG A 109 18.90 -4.84 0.58
C ARG A 109 19.27 -3.87 -0.51
N GLN A 110 19.94 -4.33 -1.56
CA GLN A 110 20.28 -3.48 -2.70
C GLN A 110 19.04 -3.00 -3.45
N LYS A 111 18.09 -3.91 -3.65
CA LYS A 111 16.82 -3.55 -4.27
C LYS A 111 16.04 -2.55 -3.42
N ILE A 112 16.06 -2.72 -2.10
CA ILE A 112 15.42 -1.79 -1.17
C ILE A 112 16.02 -0.40 -1.28
N ARG A 113 17.35 -0.29 -1.34
CA ARG A 113 18.00 1.01 -1.50
C ARG A 113 17.54 1.73 -2.76
N LYS A 114 17.48 1.00 -3.88
CA LYS A 114 16.99 1.57 -5.13
C LYS A 114 15.54 2.01 -5.01
N TYR A 115 14.73 1.21 -4.33
CA TYR A 115 13.33 1.52 -4.12
C TYR A 115 13.15 2.77 -3.25
N GLU A 116 13.90 2.85 -2.14
CA GLU A 116 13.84 4.01 -1.25
C GLU A 116 14.27 5.29 -1.96
N GLN A 117 15.28 5.19 -2.82
CA GLN A 117 15.70 6.34 -3.63
C GLN A 117 14.58 6.76 -4.58
N ALA A 118 13.92 5.82 -5.23
CA ALA A 118 12.80 6.10 -6.12
C ALA A 118 11.62 6.74 -5.37
N VAL A 119 11.33 6.25 -4.17
CA VAL A 119 10.29 6.81 -3.30
C VAL A 119 10.62 8.25 -2.93
N SER A 120 11.87 8.49 -2.52
CA SER A 120 12.33 9.82 -2.14
C SER A 120 12.19 10.81 -3.31
N GLU A 121 12.58 10.38 -4.51
CA GLU A 121 12.44 11.19 -5.71
C GLU A 121 10.97 11.48 -6.03
N LEU A 122 10.11 10.47 -5.90
CA LEU A 122 8.69 10.61 -6.17
C LEU A 122 8.04 11.57 -5.16
N GLU A 123 8.37 11.42 -3.87
CA GLU A 123 7.84 12.30 -2.82
C GLU A 123 8.28 13.74 -3.02
N ALA A 124 9.50 13.95 -3.49
CA ALA A 124 10.01 15.30 -3.76
C ALA A 124 9.25 15.99 -4.90
N LYS A 125 8.69 15.19 -5.84
CA LYS A 125 7.90 15.73 -6.95
C LYS A 125 6.44 15.97 -6.59
N LEU A 126 5.99 15.39 -5.51
CA LEU A 126 4.62 15.55 -5.03
C LEU A 126 4.54 16.74 -4.08
#